data_18916255e75882856410df51bc9a0534
#
_entry.id   18916255e75882856410df51bc9a0534
#
_cell.length_a   1.000
_cell.length_b   1.000
_cell.length_c   1.000
_cell.angle_alpha   90.00
_cell.angle_beta   90.00
_cell.angle_gamma   90.00
#
_symmetry.space_group_name_H-M   'P 1'
#
loop_
_entity.id
_entity.type
_entity.pdbx_description
1 polymer ?
#
loop_
_entity_poly.entity_id
_entity_poly.type
_entity_poly.pdbx_seq_one_letter_code
_entity_poly.pdbx_strand_id
1 'polypeptide(L)'
;MLKRFLILLFIVKCSIANAQFNGALPTYKIQAGDNWVKAKNYYLLALLQQDKQAAKLISADEGLSGIGKNKLQALKSSLVDCKDGLCLPAALKFTDDEIKLVSDRLAALYRPGNALDRLVKTNLIPSGTYNFFGSDDPSALLVKAWQQDAFALNFAIGVYAEGKKPNYPLIDSISFDVRKKAYYTLMYDCSAEVAANTHNNALFFEPALNAALTYLEINERVDAGNFEPMATTVNKAAVDKIAGTKWGSFPYTHILVPGAGPDNLTTPLSGEGMLRCKAAARQYFAGKAPFIVVSGGNVHPYKTKFNEAVEMRKYLIAKLRLPASAVIIEPHARHTTTNLRNDARLAFRYGMPFNKPGLIVTDKSQNDFIMNMDKRCLKELNYVPYKLGKRLSETELEFFPLISALQIDADEPMDP
;
A
#
# COMPACT_ATOMS: atom_id res chain seq x y z
N MET A 1 40.85 -23.77 -8.37
CA MET A 1 40.56 -22.42 -8.90
C MET A 1 39.08 -22.20 -9.29
N LEU A 2 38.38 -23.20 -9.87
CA LEU A 2 37.00 -23.05 -10.38
C LEU A 2 35.95 -22.71 -9.27
N LYS A 3 36.04 -23.32 -8.07
CA LYS A 3 35.09 -23.08 -6.98
C LYS A 3 35.16 -21.65 -6.37
N ARG A 4 36.33 -21.02 -6.36
CA ARG A 4 36.48 -19.62 -5.86
C ARG A 4 35.92 -18.60 -6.87
N PHE A 5 35.97 -18.89 -8.17
CA PHE A 5 35.41 -18.02 -9.21
C PHE A 5 33.86 -18.04 -9.22
N LEU A 6 33.24 -19.21 -8.95
CA LEU A 6 31.78 -19.30 -8.84
C LEU A 6 31.23 -18.52 -7.63
N ILE A 7 31.93 -18.51 -6.49
CA ILE A 7 31.52 -17.77 -5.29
C ILE A 7 31.61 -16.26 -5.53
N LEU A 8 32.66 -15.79 -6.25
CA LEU A 8 32.79 -14.38 -6.61
C LEU A 8 31.67 -13.91 -7.57
N LEU A 9 31.28 -14.75 -8.53
CA LEU A 9 30.19 -14.44 -9.47
C LEU A 9 28.82 -14.37 -8.77
N PHE A 10 28.62 -15.18 -7.73
CA PHE A 10 27.35 -15.16 -6.96
C PHE A 10 27.27 -13.92 -6.05
N ILE A 11 28.37 -13.52 -5.42
CA ILE A 11 28.46 -12.31 -4.60
C ILE A 11 28.28 -11.05 -5.45
N VAL A 12 28.88 -11.00 -6.64
CA VAL A 12 28.75 -9.86 -7.57
C VAL A 12 27.30 -9.75 -8.08
N LYS A 13 26.63 -10.87 -8.41
CA LYS A 13 25.20 -10.83 -8.81
C LYS A 13 24.28 -10.37 -7.67
N CYS A 14 24.51 -10.81 -6.42
CA CYS A 14 23.75 -10.32 -5.27
C CYS A 14 23.99 -8.82 -5.00
N SER A 15 25.23 -8.36 -5.10
CA SER A 15 25.57 -6.94 -4.87
C SER A 15 24.97 -6.01 -5.95
N ILE A 16 24.97 -6.44 -7.21
CA ILE A 16 24.37 -5.67 -8.31
C ILE A 16 22.85 -5.63 -8.18
N ALA A 17 22.20 -6.74 -7.77
CA ALA A 17 20.75 -6.76 -7.54
C ALA A 17 20.34 -5.83 -6.38
N ASN A 18 21.10 -5.80 -5.30
CA ASN A 18 20.85 -4.90 -4.17
C ASN A 18 20.98 -3.42 -4.54
N ALA A 19 21.98 -3.06 -5.33
CA ALA A 19 22.15 -1.69 -5.82
C ALA A 19 21.00 -1.27 -6.76
N GLN A 20 20.51 -2.21 -7.60
CA GLN A 20 19.41 -1.95 -8.53
C GLN A 20 18.08 -1.66 -7.82
N PHE A 21 17.85 -2.25 -6.64
CA PHE A 21 16.58 -2.16 -5.91
C PHE A 21 16.67 -1.36 -4.62
N ASN A 22 17.68 -0.55 -4.45
CA ASN A 22 17.88 0.29 -3.26
C ASN A 22 17.77 -0.50 -1.94
N GLY A 23 18.27 -1.73 -1.93
CA GLY A 23 18.21 -2.65 -0.78
C GLY A 23 16.91 -3.43 -0.62
N ALA A 24 15.84 -3.10 -1.38
CA ALA A 24 14.59 -3.86 -1.34
C ALA A 24 14.78 -5.28 -1.90
N LEU A 25 14.12 -6.26 -1.27
CA LEU A 25 14.23 -7.67 -1.63
C LEU A 25 12.88 -8.24 -2.08
N PRO A 26 12.78 -8.84 -3.27
CA PRO A 26 11.54 -9.51 -3.73
C PRO A 26 11.08 -10.61 -2.77
N THR A 27 12.04 -11.31 -2.13
CA THR A 27 11.78 -12.39 -1.18
C THR A 27 11.31 -11.92 0.19
N TYR A 28 11.40 -10.61 0.48
CA TYR A 28 10.95 -10.07 1.74
C TYR A 28 9.42 -10.18 1.88
N LYS A 29 8.97 -10.70 3.02
CA LYS A 29 7.55 -10.82 3.36
C LYS A 29 7.16 -9.74 4.35
N ILE A 30 6.17 -8.95 4.00
CA ILE A 30 5.62 -7.92 4.90
C ILE A 30 5.16 -8.57 6.20
N GLN A 31 5.60 -8.01 7.32
CA GLN A 31 5.25 -8.44 8.68
C GLN A 31 3.95 -7.74 9.08
N ALA A 32 2.81 -8.31 8.70
CA ALA A 32 1.51 -7.66 8.96
C ALA A 32 1.02 -7.84 10.41
N GLY A 33 1.49 -8.90 11.10
CA GLY A 33 0.90 -9.28 12.37
C GLY A 33 -0.57 -9.66 12.20
N ASP A 34 -1.42 -9.04 12.99
CA ASP A 34 -2.86 -9.27 13.02
C ASP A 34 -3.68 -8.32 12.11
N ASN A 35 -3.05 -7.27 11.56
CA ASN A 35 -3.78 -6.21 10.87
C ASN A 35 -3.04 -5.71 9.61
N TRP A 36 -3.55 -6.12 8.44
CA TRP A 36 -2.99 -5.71 7.14
C TRP A 36 -3.23 -4.24 6.82
N VAL A 37 -4.33 -3.64 7.24
CA VAL A 37 -4.58 -2.20 7.06
C VAL A 37 -3.49 -1.40 7.77
N LYS A 38 -3.18 -1.78 9.02
CA LYS A 38 -2.08 -1.19 9.80
C LYS A 38 -0.74 -1.34 9.10
N ALA A 39 -0.39 -2.57 8.68
CA ALA A 39 0.91 -2.85 8.08
C ALA A 39 1.11 -2.17 6.73
N LYS A 40 0.06 -2.00 5.93
CA LYS A 40 0.17 -1.35 4.63
C LYS A 40 0.20 0.17 4.72
N ASN A 41 -0.44 0.77 5.73
CA ASN A 41 -0.50 2.22 5.92
C ASN A 41 0.61 2.79 6.82
N TYR A 42 1.00 2.03 7.87
CA TYR A 42 1.87 2.50 8.96
C TYR A 42 2.90 1.43 9.30
N TYR A 43 3.74 1.08 8.31
CA TYR A 43 4.58 -0.11 8.42
C TYR A 43 5.62 -0.01 9.52
N LEU A 44 6.24 1.16 9.72
CA LEU A 44 7.18 1.37 10.83
C LEU A 44 6.47 1.15 12.18
N LEU A 45 5.27 1.72 12.36
CA LEU A 45 4.54 1.59 13.62
C LEU A 45 4.11 0.14 13.89
N ALA A 46 3.70 -0.58 12.83
CA ALA A 46 3.40 -2.00 12.92
C ALA A 46 4.62 -2.83 13.36
N LEU A 47 5.81 -2.54 12.84
CA LEU A 47 7.04 -3.21 13.24
C LEU A 47 7.46 -2.86 14.67
N LEU A 48 7.35 -1.60 15.09
CA LEU A 48 7.67 -1.15 16.45
C LEU A 48 6.78 -1.82 17.50
N GLN A 49 5.52 -2.13 17.20
CA GLN A 49 4.65 -2.91 18.08
C GLN A 49 5.06 -4.39 18.16
N GLN A 50 5.55 -4.97 17.06
CA GLN A 50 5.86 -6.40 16.97
C GLN A 50 7.26 -6.73 17.54
N ASP A 51 8.26 -5.84 17.37
CA ASP A 51 9.61 -6.05 17.89
C ASP A 51 9.68 -5.62 19.37
N LYS A 52 9.59 -6.61 20.28
CA LYS A 52 9.63 -6.39 21.73
C LYS A 52 10.85 -5.62 22.20
N GLN A 53 12.02 -5.74 21.53
CA GLN A 53 13.24 -5.05 21.93
C GLN A 53 13.20 -3.58 21.48
N ALA A 54 12.70 -3.31 20.27
CA ALA A 54 12.47 -1.95 19.80
C ALA A 54 11.38 -1.26 20.66
N ALA A 55 10.25 -1.93 20.93
CA ALA A 55 9.20 -1.43 21.80
C ALA A 55 9.74 -1.09 23.21
N LYS A 56 10.55 -1.97 23.82
CA LYS A 56 11.18 -1.71 25.12
C LYS A 56 12.12 -0.50 25.08
N LEU A 57 12.90 -0.35 24.02
CA LEU A 57 13.82 0.76 23.86
C LEU A 57 13.10 2.10 23.78
N ILE A 58 12.05 2.21 22.95
CA ILE A 58 11.30 3.44 22.77
C ILE A 58 10.39 3.77 23.97
N SER A 59 9.84 2.76 24.66
CA SER A 59 9.01 3.00 25.86
C SER A 59 9.83 3.43 27.07
N ALA A 60 11.12 3.09 27.13
CA ALA A 60 12.04 3.53 28.19
C ALA A 60 12.47 5.00 28.03
N ASP A 61 12.23 5.62 26.88
CA ASP A 61 12.53 7.02 26.64
C ASP A 61 11.44 7.91 27.24
N GLU A 62 11.81 8.77 28.20
CA GLU A 62 10.86 9.62 28.92
C GLU A 62 10.14 10.62 27.99
N GLY A 63 10.83 11.15 26.98
CA GLY A 63 10.23 12.08 26.02
C GLY A 63 9.15 11.39 25.19
N LEU A 64 9.43 10.21 24.65
CA LEU A 64 8.45 9.43 23.86
C LEU A 64 7.29 8.96 24.75
N SER A 65 7.58 8.39 25.93
CA SER A 65 6.51 7.94 26.83
C SER A 65 5.63 9.10 27.32
N GLY A 66 6.22 10.30 27.48
CA GLY A 66 5.49 11.54 27.80
C GLY A 66 4.46 11.92 26.73
N ILE A 67 4.83 11.83 25.44
CA ILE A 67 3.89 12.10 24.34
C ILE A 67 2.69 11.15 24.41
N GLY A 68 2.92 9.83 24.56
CA GLY A 68 1.85 8.84 24.65
C GLY A 68 0.89 9.10 25.81
N LYS A 69 1.44 9.40 27.00
CA LYS A 69 0.66 9.76 28.19
C LYS A 69 -0.16 11.03 27.97
N ASN A 70 0.45 12.06 27.40
CA ASN A 70 -0.22 13.33 27.13
C ASN A 70 -1.38 13.16 26.14
N LYS A 71 -1.18 12.37 25.05
CA LYS A 71 -2.26 12.08 24.09
C LYS A 71 -3.40 11.30 24.72
N LEU A 72 -3.11 10.28 25.52
CA LEU A 72 -4.14 9.53 26.22
C LEU A 72 -4.89 10.42 27.26
N GLN A 73 -4.18 11.30 27.96
CA GLN A 73 -4.80 12.24 28.87
C GLN A 73 -5.65 13.27 28.13
N ALA A 74 -5.15 13.83 27.02
CA ALA A 74 -5.90 14.76 26.17
C ALA A 74 -7.19 14.11 25.62
N LEU A 75 -7.11 12.85 25.19
CA LEU A 75 -8.28 12.08 24.76
C LEU A 75 -9.30 11.92 25.90
N LYS A 76 -8.86 11.55 27.11
CA LYS A 76 -9.74 11.43 28.28
C LYS A 76 -10.37 12.76 28.68
N SER A 77 -9.63 13.86 28.62
CA SER A 77 -10.16 15.22 28.88
C SER A 77 -11.18 15.62 27.81
N SER A 78 -10.93 15.30 26.53
CA SER A 78 -11.86 15.62 25.43
C SER A 78 -13.22 14.96 25.60
N LEU A 79 -13.31 13.78 26.20
CA LEU A 79 -14.58 13.11 26.53
C LEU A 79 -15.43 13.89 27.51
N VAL A 80 -14.82 14.76 28.36
CA VAL A 80 -15.51 15.60 29.33
C VAL A 80 -15.79 16.99 28.75
N ASP A 81 -14.82 17.56 28.07
CA ASP A 81 -14.78 18.98 27.71
C ASP A 81 -15.39 19.29 26.35
N CYS A 82 -15.26 18.37 25.37
CA CYS A 82 -15.74 18.56 23.99
C CYS A 82 -17.28 18.59 23.91
N LYS A 83 -17.80 19.51 23.12
CA LYS A 83 -19.25 19.69 22.91
C LYS A 83 -19.67 19.43 21.47
N ASP A 84 -18.71 19.11 20.58
CA ASP A 84 -18.95 18.75 19.18
C ASP A 84 -18.06 17.58 18.75
N GLY A 85 -18.42 16.93 17.63
CA GLY A 85 -17.75 15.74 17.15
C GLY A 85 -16.35 15.98 16.56
N LEU A 86 -16.00 17.23 16.21
CA LEU A 86 -14.70 17.55 15.61
C LEU A 86 -13.62 17.80 16.65
N CYS A 87 -14.03 18.22 17.86
CA CYS A 87 -13.13 18.43 18.98
C CYS A 87 -12.46 17.12 19.45
N LEU A 88 -13.22 16.01 19.47
CA LEU A 88 -12.78 14.72 20.00
C LEU A 88 -11.56 14.13 19.28
N PRO A 89 -11.53 14.02 17.94
CA PRO A 89 -10.39 13.45 17.22
C PRO A 89 -9.17 14.37 17.18
N ALA A 90 -9.36 15.69 17.36
CA ALA A 90 -8.28 16.68 17.26
C ALA A 90 -7.15 16.42 18.26
N ALA A 91 -7.47 15.94 19.46
CA ALA A 91 -6.51 15.62 20.51
C ALA A 91 -5.53 14.48 20.14
N LEU A 92 -5.88 13.65 19.18
CA LEU A 92 -5.12 12.47 18.79
C LEU A 92 -4.11 12.72 17.66
N LYS A 93 -4.26 13.82 16.91
CA LYS A 93 -3.31 14.18 15.85
C LYS A 93 -1.97 14.62 16.43
N PHE A 94 -0.90 14.30 15.73
CA PHE A 94 0.44 14.81 16.04
C PHE A 94 0.59 16.24 15.53
N THR A 95 1.05 17.12 16.39
CA THR A 95 1.50 18.47 16.00
C THR A 95 2.88 18.40 15.34
N ASP A 96 3.27 19.46 14.61
CA ASP A 96 4.60 19.55 13.99
C ASP A 96 5.72 19.48 15.06
N ASP A 97 5.53 20.09 16.23
CA ASP A 97 6.47 20.04 17.34
C ASP A 97 6.60 18.62 17.91
N GLU A 98 5.49 17.89 18.06
CA GLU A 98 5.53 16.49 18.49
C GLU A 98 6.21 15.59 17.46
N ILE A 99 5.92 15.79 16.15
CA ILE A 99 6.59 15.04 15.06
C ILE A 99 8.09 15.29 15.10
N LYS A 100 8.49 16.55 15.28
CA LYS A 100 9.91 16.93 15.42
C LYS A 100 10.55 16.32 16.65
N LEU A 101 9.90 16.41 17.81
CA LEU A 101 10.42 15.85 19.07
C LEU A 101 10.63 14.33 18.94
N VAL A 102 9.66 13.59 18.40
CA VAL A 102 9.81 12.15 18.15
C VAL A 102 10.96 11.88 17.18
N SER A 103 11.08 12.66 16.11
CA SER A 103 12.17 12.55 15.13
C SER A 103 13.55 12.67 15.81
N ASP A 104 13.71 13.70 16.64
CA ASP A 104 14.96 13.95 17.38
C ASP A 104 15.26 12.81 18.38
N ARG A 105 14.22 12.28 19.07
CA ARG A 105 14.37 11.16 20.01
C ARG A 105 14.73 9.85 19.32
N LEU A 106 14.06 9.51 18.21
CA LEU A 106 14.37 8.31 17.42
C LEU A 106 15.81 8.36 16.87
N ALA A 107 16.24 9.50 16.34
CA ALA A 107 17.63 9.70 15.92
C ALA A 107 18.62 9.53 17.09
N ALA A 108 18.28 10.10 18.26
CA ALA A 108 19.10 9.97 19.46
C ALA A 108 19.14 8.55 20.03
N LEU A 109 18.08 7.78 19.89
CA LEU A 109 18.01 6.38 20.35
C LEU A 109 18.67 5.40 19.37
N TYR A 110 18.74 5.75 18.08
CA TYR A 110 19.37 4.89 17.09
C TYR A 110 20.86 4.71 17.39
N ARG A 111 21.33 3.46 17.46
CA ARG A 111 22.74 3.09 17.55
C ARG A 111 23.02 1.87 16.68
N PRO A 112 24.14 1.81 15.94
CA PRO A 112 24.54 0.61 15.21
C PRO A 112 24.48 -0.63 16.10
N GLY A 113 23.83 -1.69 15.64
CA GLY A 113 23.66 -2.97 16.32
C GLY A 113 22.52 -3.04 17.35
N ASN A 114 21.85 -1.93 17.68
CA ASN A 114 20.69 -1.99 18.59
C ASN A 114 19.40 -2.46 17.90
N ALA A 115 18.30 -2.52 18.64
CA ALA A 115 17.00 -2.98 18.11
C ALA A 115 16.48 -2.13 16.97
N LEU A 116 16.66 -0.80 17.00
CA LEU A 116 16.22 0.10 15.93
C LEU A 116 17.07 -0.09 14.66
N ASP A 117 18.41 -0.22 14.80
CA ASP A 117 19.28 -0.51 13.65
C ASP A 117 18.91 -1.84 12.99
N ARG A 118 18.69 -2.88 13.80
CA ARG A 118 18.26 -4.18 13.29
C ARG A 118 16.91 -4.06 12.58
N LEU A 119 15.90 -3.42 13.18
CA LEU A 119 14.59 -3.23 12.58
C LEU A 119 14.69 -2.54 11.22
N VAL A 120 15.47 -1.47 11.10
CA VAL A 120 15.66 -0.76 9.82
C VAL A 120 16.32 -1.66 8.79
N LYS A 121 17.43 -2.31 9.14
CA LYS A 121 18.23 -3.11 8.20
C LYS A 121 17.56 -4.42 7.78
N THR A 122 16.79 -5.06 8.67
CA THR A 122 16.16 -6.36 8.39
C THR A 122 14.70 -6.24 7.92
N ASN A 123 14.06 -5.08 8.09
CA ASN A 123 12.66 -4.91 7.72
C ASN A 123 12.41 -3.67 6.83
N LEU A 124 12.74 -2.45 7.26
CA LEU A 124 12.38 -1.26 6.46
C LEU A 124 13.08 -1.27 5.10
N ILE A 125 14.41 -1.46 5.06
CA ILE A 125 15.16 -1.50 3.80
C ILE A 125 14.71 -2.67 2.92
N PRO A 126 14.68 -3.94 3.39
CA PRO A 126 14.25 -5.06 2.56
C PRO A 126 12.79 -4.98 2.12
N SER A 127 11.93 -4.33 2.88
CA SER A 127 10.54 -4.13 2.48
C SER A 127 10.38 -3.19 1.29
N GLY A 128 11.25 -2.18 1.14
CA GLY A 128 11.11 -1.12 0.15
C GLY A 128 9.93 -0.17 0.37
N THR A 129 9.17 -0.31 1.46
CA THR A 129 7.96 0.49 1.75
C THR A 129 8.25 1.97 1.96
N TYR A 130 9.50 2.32 2.29
CA TYR A 130 10.00 3.69 2.40
C TYR A 130 11.15 3.95 1.42
N ASN A 131 11.12 3.32 0.26
CA ASN A 131 12.18 3.30 -0.74
C ASN A 131 12.57 4.70 -1.26
N PHE A 132 11.64 5.64 -1.19
CA PHE A 132 11.83 7.03 -1.60
C PHE A 132 12.91 7.75 -0.76
N PHE A 133 13.11 7.33 0.48
CA PHE A 133 14.03 7.98 1.41
C PHE A 133 15.46 7.46 1.34
N GLY A 134 15.74 6.47 0.49
CA GLY A 134 17.06 5.86 0.36
C GLY A 134 17.37 4.88 1.48
N SER A 135 18.50 4.20 1.35
CA SER A 135 18.99 3.18 2.31
C SER A 135 20.39 3.45 2.87
N ASP A 136 21.03 4.54 2.41
CA ASP A 136 22.42 4.84 2.72
C ASP A 136 22.61 5.30 4.16
N ASP A 137 21.61 5.99 4.73
CA ASP A 137 21.57 6.38 6.14
C ASP A 137 20.36 5.74 6.84
N PRO A 138 20.55 4.59 7.51
CA PRO A 138 19.47 3.90 8.21
C PRO A 138 18.82 4.71 9.34
N SER A 139 19.58 5.62 10.00
CA SER A 139 19.02 6.51 11.03
C SER A 139 18.08 7.55 10.41
N ALA A 140 18.50 8.18 9.32
CA ALA A 140 17.65 9.12 8.59
C ALA A 140 16.42 8.43 8.00
N LEU A 141 16.56 7.19 7.50
CA LEU A 141 15.42 6.40 7.01
C LEU A 141 14.38 6.15 8.12
N LEU A 142 14.83 5.76 9.34
CA LEU A 142 13.94 5.58 10.49
C LEU A 142 13.13 6.84 10.80
N VAL A 143 13.81 7.99 10.83
CA VAL A 143 13.18 9.29 11.11
C VAL A 143 12.15 9.66 10.02
N LYS A 144 12.52 9.51 8.75
CA LYS A 144 11.62 9.83 7.63
C LYS A 144 10.43 8.89 7.55
N ALA A 145 10.62 7.60 7.86
CA ALA A 145 9.52 6.65 7.97
C ALA A 145 8.54 7.04 9.08
N TRP A 146 9.04 7.48 10.24
CA TRP A 146 8.20 8.03 11.31
C TRP A 146 7.41 9.27 10.83
N GLN A 147 8.08 10.24 10.21
CA GLN A 147 7.43 11.47 9.73
C GLN A 147 6.31 11.17 8.74
N GLN A 148 6.54 10.21 7.84
CA GLN A 148 5.52 9.75 6.89
C GLN A 148 4.34 9.08 7.60
N ASP A 149 4.59 8.16 8.55
CA ASP A 149 3.53 7.47 9.27
C ASP A 149 2.71 8.44 10.14
N ALA A 150 3.36 9.44 10.76
CA ALA A 150 2.67 10.49 11.51
C ALA A 150 1.77 11.35 10.61
N PHE A 151 2.26 11.71 9.43
CA PHE A 151 1.45 12.39 8.42
C PHE A 151 0.26 11.53 7.99
N ALA A 152 0.46 10.25 7.72
CA ALA A 152 -0.60 9.32 7.31
C ALA A 152 -1.68 9.15 8.41
N LEU A 153 -1.28 9.08 9.71
CA LEU A 153 -2.21 9.08 10.82
C LEU A 153 -3.04 10.36 10.87
N ASN A 154 -2.38 11.51 10.77
CA ASN A 154 -3.06 12.82 10.78
C ASN A 154 -3.99 12.98 9.58
N PHE A 155 -3.61 12.46 8.41
CA PHE A 155 -4.45 12.46 7.22
C PHE A 155 -5.70 11.61 7.41
N ALA A 156 -5.55 10.36 7.86
CA ALA A 156 -6.68 9.46 8.09
C ALA A 156 -7.66 10.02 9.13
N ILE A 157 -7.16 10.56 10.26
CA ILE A 157 -7.99 11.23 11.27
C ILE A 157 -8.70 12.45 10.66
N GLY A 158 -7.95 13.27 9.89
CA GLY A 158 -8.50 14.47 9.25
C GLY A 158 -9.64 14.17 8.28
N VAL A 159 -9.48 13.14 7.45
CA VAL A 159 -10.51 12.77 6.47
C VAL A 159 -11.67 12.02 7.13
N TYR A 160 -11.39 10.98 7.91
CA TYR A 160 -12.40 10.00 8.34
C TYR A 160 -12.99 10.29 9.74
N ALA A 161 -12.49 11.31 10.44
CA ALA A 161 -13.09 11.81 11.68
C ALA A 161 -13.41 13.31 11.66
N GLU A 162 -12.61 14.15 10.97
CA GLU A 162 -12.89 15.59 10.90
C GLU A 162 -13.66 15.98 9.62
N GLY A 163 -13.86 15.05 8.66
CA GLY A 163 -14.58 15.31 7.42
C GLY A 163 -13.82 16.18 6.42
N LYS A 164 -12.48 16.23 6.52
CA LYS A 164 -11.66 16.91 5.52
C LYS A 164 -11.79 16.22 4.17
N LYS A 165 -11.62 17.00 3.10
CA LYS A 165 -11.72 16.50 1.74
C LYS A 165 -10.51 15.60 1.42
N PRO A 166 -10.72 14.33 1.00
CA PRO A 166 -9.66 13.48 0.50
C PRO A 166 -9.22 13.89 -0.91
N ASN A 167 -8.16 13.25 -1.43
CA ASN A 167 -7.67 13.47 -2.79
C ASN A 167 -8.75 13.19 -3.85
N TYR A 168 -9.60 12.17 -3.62
CA TYR A 168 -10.66 11.74 -4.55
C TYR A 168 -12.04 11.72 -3.87
N PRO A 169 -12.69 12.90 -3.69
CA PRO A 169 -13.91 13.01 -2.88
C PRO A 169 -15.11 12.20 -3.39
N LEU A 170 -15.15 11.90 -4.68
CA LEU A 170 -16.25 11.12 -5.26
C LEU A 170 -16.22 9.63 -4.90
N ILE A 171 -15.06 9.12 -4.48
CA ILE A 171 -14.86 7.69 -4.17
C ILE A 171 -14.32 7.44 -2.77
N ASP A 172 -13.65 8.42 -2.13
CA ASP A 172 -12.91 8.25 -0.88
C ASP A 172 -13.40 9.12 0.28
N SER A 173 -14.49 9.84 0.12
CA SER A 173 -15.05 10.67 1.18
C SER A 173 -15.47 9.87 2.42
N ILE A 174 -15.50 10.57 3.56
CA ILE A 174 -16.09 10.08 4.80
C ILE A 174 -17.54 9.62 4.58
N SER A 175 -17.96 8.59 5.31
CA SER A 175 -19.29 7.99 5.21
C SER A 175 -20.37 8.78 5.95
N PHE A 176 -19.99 9.72 6.81
CA PHE A 176 -20.87 10.43 7.72
C PHE A 176 -20.95 11.92 7.41
N ASP A 177 -22.10 12.54 7.71
CA ASP A 177 -22.23 14.00 7.72
C ASP A 177 -21.80 14.51 9.10
N VAL A 178 -20.60 15.08 9.16
CA VAL A 178 -19.97 15.57 10.41
C VAL A 178 -20.74 16.73 11.10
N ARG A 179 -21.71 17.36 10.40
CA ARG A 179 -22.53 18.45 10.94
C ARG A 179 -23.74 17.94 11.72
N LYS A 180 -24.08 16.66 11.60
CA LYS A 180 -25.25 16.09 12.29
C LYS A 180 -24.95 15.88 13.78
N LYS A 181 -25.93 16.16 14.63
CA LYS A 181 -25.83 15.93 16.08
C LYS A 181 -25.48 14.47 16.42
N ALA A 182 -26.00 13.51 15.67
CA ALA A 182 -25.69 12.08 15.85
C ALA A 182 -24.20 11.76 15.62
N TYR A 183 -23.47 12.59 14.85
CA TYR A 183 -22.05 12.43 14.64
C TYR A 183 -21.23 12.67 15.91
N TYR A 184 -21.65 13.62 16.75
CA TYR A 184 -21.01 13.81 18.06
C TYR A 184 -21.07 12.53 18.91
N THR A 185 -22.24 11.87 18.98
CA THR A 185 -22.38 10.61 19.73
C THR A 185 -21.46 9.53 19.17
N LEU A 186 -21.40 9.36 17.84
CA LEU A 186 -20.51 8.41 17.22
C LEU A 186 -19.03 8.69 17.54
N MET A 187 -18.59 9.94 17.46
CA MET A 187 -17.20 10.31 17.78
C MET A 187 -16.89 10.17 19.26
N TYR A 188 -17.86 10.45 20.14
CA TYR A 188 -17.72 10.20 21.57
C TYR A 188 -17.51 8.71 21.85
N ASP A 189 -18.34 7.83 21.29
CA ASP A 189 -18.23 6.38 21.46
C ASP A 189 -16.91 5.85 20.91
N CYS A 190 -16.48 6.30 19.73
CA CYS A 190 -15.16 5.95 19.17
C CYS A 190 -14.01 6.40 20.09
N SER A 191 -14.09 7.62 20.61
CA SER A 191 -13.05 8.15 21.50
C SER A 191 -13.00 7.41 22.84
N ALA A 192 -14.17 7.04 23.38
CA ALA A 192 -14.27 6.22 24.59
C ALA A 192 -13.68 4.82 24.38
N GLU A 193 -13.96 4.18 23.23
CA GLU A 193 -13.42 2.88 22.85
C GLU A 193 -11.88 2.94 22.69
N VAL A 194 -11.37 3.95 22.00
CA VAL A 194 -9.91 4.16 21.86
C VAL A 194 -9.26 4.37 23.23
N ALA A 195 -9.89 5.15 24.13
CA ALA A 195 -9.37 5.38 25.47
C ALA A 195 -9.38 4.09 26.33
N ALA A 196 -10.40 3.25 26.19
CA ALA A 196 -10.53 1.98 26.91
C ALA A 196 -9.50 0.95 26.46
N ASN A 197 -9.22 0.90 25.15
CA ASN A 197 -8.29 -0.06 24.53
C ASN A 197 -6.82 0.42 24.51
N THR A 198 -6.54 1.64 24.96
CA THR A 198 -5.18 2.17 25.05
C THR A 198 -4.67 2.09 26.49
N HIS A 199 -3.68 1.23 26.72
CA HIS A 199 -3.08 1.07 28.05
C HIS A 199 -2.23 2.27 28.45
N ASN A 200 -2.06 2.50 29.77
CA ASN A 200 -1.25 3.62 30.27
C ASN A 200 0.24 3.54 29.93
N ASN A 201 0.73 2.35 29.59
CA ASN A 201 2.10 2.08 29.14
C ASN A 201 2.19 1.82 27.62
N ALA A 202 1.19 2.22 26.87
CA ALA A 202 1.15 2.13 25.42
C ALA A 202 2.32 2.90 24.78
N LEU A 203 2.74 2.47 23.61
CA LEU A 203 3.75 3.19 22.82
C LEU A 203 3.20 4.57 22.43
N PHE A 204 4.07 5.54 22.28
CA PHE A 204 3.72 6.95 22.12
C PHE A 204 2.73 7.23 20.98
N PHE A 205 2.71 6.38 19.96
CA PHE A 205 1.84 6.51 18.78
C PHE A 205 0.53 5.72 18.87
N GLU A 206 0.39 4.80 19.82
CA GLU A 206 -0.76 3.89 19.87
C GLU A 206 -2.11 4.59 20.04
N PRO A 207 -2.26 5.66 20.82
CA PRO A 207 -3.54 6.37 20.87
C PRO A 207 -4.00 6.87 19.50
N ALA A 208 -3.10 7.49 18.73
CA ALA A 208 -3.39 8.00 17.39
C ALA A 208 -3.60 6.87 16.37
N LEU A 209 -2.78 5.81 16.44
CA LEU A 209 -2.88 4.65 15.57
C LEU A 209 -4.22 3.91 15.76
N ASN A 210 -4.61 3.64 17.02
CA ASN A 210 -5.87 2.99 17.33
C ASN A 210 -7.06 3.82 16.83
N ALA A 211 -6.99 5.15 17.00
CA ALA A 211 -8.02 6.04 16.49
C ALA A 211 -8.11 6.03 14.96
N ALA A 212 -6.99 6.16 14.26
CA ALA A 212 -6.97 6.12 12.79
C ALA A 212 -7.55 4.81 12.25
N LEU A 213 -7.18 3.67 12.83
CA LEU A 213 -7.73 2.37 12.45
C LEU A 213 -9.23 2.26 12.73
N THR A 214 -9.69 2.72 13.90
CA THR A 214 -11.12 2.77 14.25
C THR A 214 -11.91 3.64 13.27
N TYR A 215 -11.38 4.83 12.91
CA TYR A 215 -12.05 5.71 11.96
C TYR A 215 -12.09 5.13 10.55
N LEU A 216 -11.06 4.44 10.10
CA LEU A 216 -11.09 3.70 8.83
C LEU A 216 -12.14 2.59 8.86
N GLU A 217 -12.22 1.83 9.96
CA GLU A 217 -13.15 0.71 10.11
C GLU A 217 -14.61 1.16 10.09
N ILE A 218 -15.00 2.14 10.93
CA ILE A 218 -16.40 2.62 10.99
C ILE A 218 -16.85 3.30 9.69
N ASN A 219 -15.90 3.80 8.91
CA ASN A 219 -16.18 4.35 7.57
C ASN A 219 -16.22 3.26 6.48
N GLU A 220 -15.93 1.98 6.81
CA GLU A 220 -15.77 0.90 5.83
C GLU A 220 -14.67 1.22 4.80
N ARG A 221 -13.51 1.70 5.28
CA ARG A 221 -12.33 2.11 4.50
C ARG A 221 -11.12 1.24 4.82
N VAL A 222 -11.35 -0.06 4.87
CA VAL A 222 -10.34 -1.09 5.19
C VAL A 222 -9.83 -1.83 3.95
N ASP A 223 -10.10 -1.30 2.76
CA ASP A 223 -9.78 -1.92 1.46
C ASP A 223 -8.32 -2.37 1.37
N ALA A 224 -7.39 -1.60 1.91
CA ALA A 224 -5.97 -1.94 1.92
C ALA A 224 -5.65 -3.34 2.49
N GLY A 225 -6.45 -3.82 3.44
CA GLY A 225 -6.30 -5.14 4.06
C GLY A 225 -7.05 -6.28 3.35
N ASN A 226 -7.97 -5.95 2.43
CA ASN A 226 -8.79 -6.94 1.77
C ASN A 226 -7.95 -7.90 0.93
N PHE A 227 -8.35 -9.18 0.90
CA PHE A 227 -7.69 -10.26 0.14
C PHE A 227 -6.28 -10.64 0.63
N GLU A 228 -5.69 -9.92 1.59
CA GLU A 228 -4.35 -10.25 2.10
C GLU A 228 -4.38 -11.51 3.01
N PRO A 229 -3.31 -12.31 3.02
CA PRO A 229 -2.11 -12.23 2.19
C PRO A 229 -2.33 -12.84 0.79
N MET A 230 -2.44 -12.02 -0.25
CA MET A 230 -2.82 -12.44 -1.62
C MET A 230 -1.97 -13.56 -2.21
N ALA A 231 -0.66 -13.55 -1.96
CA ALA A 231 0.27 -14.53 -2.51
C ALA A 231 -0.03 -15.98 -2.10
N THR A 232 -0.58 -16.18 -0.91
CA THR A 232 -0.88 -17.50 -0.33
C THR A 232 -2.38 -17.85 -0.35
N THR A 233 -3.21 -16.93 -0.80
CA THR A 233 -4.67 -17.06 -0.88
C THR A 233 -5.14 -16.91 -2.32
N VAL A 234 -5.68 -15.76 -2.68
CA VAL A 234 -6.37 -15.51 -3.95
C VAL A 234 -5.48 -15.63 -5.19
N ASN A 235 -4.17 -15.37 -5.07
CA ASN A 235 -3.20 -15.48 -6.15
C ASN A 235 -2.30 -16.72 -6.06
N LYS A 236 -2.50 -17.59 -5.06
CA LYS A 236 -1.61 -18.73 -4.80
C LYS A 236 -1.33 -19.57 -6.04
N ALA A 237 -2.35 -19.94 -6.80
CA ALA A 237 -2.19 -20.78 -7.99
C ALA A 237 -1.27 -20.17 -9.07
N ALA A 238 -1.31 -18.84 -9.22
CA ALA A 238 -0.45 -18.13 -10.13
C ALA A 238 0.97 -17.96 -9.55
N VAL A 239 1.07 -17.65 -8.27
CA VAL A 239 2.36 -17.49 -7.57
C VAL A 239 3.15 -18.80 -7.61
N ASP A 240 2.52 -19.95 -7.34
CA ASP A 240 3.15 -21.26 -7.43
C ASP A 240 3.72 -21.53 -8.85
N LYS A 241 3.01 -21.09 -9.90
CA LYS A 241 3.45 -21.24 -11.30
C LYS A 241 4.63 -20.33 -11.65
N ILE A 242 4.75 -19.13 -11.03
CA ILE A 242 5.81 -18.15 -11.31
C ILE A 242 7.20 -18.77 -11.15
N ALA A 243 7.43 -19.54 -10.07
CA ALA A 243 8.71 -20.14 -9.75
C ALA A 243 9.24 -21.09 -10.86
N GLY A 244 8.33 -21.78 -11.57
CA GLY A 244 8.67 -22.70 -12.67
C GLY A 244 8.57 -22.10 -14.08
N THR A 245 8.27 -20.80 -14.21
CA THR A 245 8.03 -20.17 -15.50
C THR A 245 9.31 -19.97 -16.30
N LYS A 246 9.33 -20.48 -17.55
CA LYS A 246 10.44 -20.27 -18.49
C LYS A 246 10.31 -18.90 -19.15
N TRP A 247 10.78 -17.87 -18.47
CA TRP A 247 10.61 -16.46 -18.87
C TRP A 247 11.15 -16.11 -20.26
N GLY A 248 12.17 -16.82 -20.74
CA GLY A 248 12.73 -16.65 -22.09
C GLY A 248 11.78 -17.02 -23.22
N SER A 249 10.73 -17.82 -22.93
CA SER A 249 9.75 -18.26 -23.91
C SER A 249 8.67 -17.22 -24.24
N PHE A 250 8.63 -16.11 -23.53
CA PHE A 250 7.60 -15.10 -23.69
C PHE A 250 8.21 -13.72 -23.94
N PRO A 251 7.65 -12.90 -24.84
CA PRO A 251 8.10 -11.51 -25.00
C PRO A 251 7.85 -10.64 -23.77
N TYR A 252 6.77 -10.88 -23.02
CA TYR A 252 6.36 -10.12 -21.84
C TYR A 252 6.32 -10.98 -20.59
N THR A 253 6.49 -10.35 -19.41
CA THR A 253 6.34 -11.03 -18.12
C THR A 253 4.88 -11.33 -17.81
N HIS A 254 4.00 -10.38 -18.08
CA HIS A 254 2.56 -10.48 -17.88
C HIS A 254 1.81 -9.48 -18.76
N ILE A 255 0.50 -9.65 -18.83
CA ILE A 255 -0.43 -8.70 -19.44
C ILE A 255 -1.17 -7.98 -18.31
N LEU A 256 -1.04 -6.67 -18.21
CA LEU A 256 -1.83 -5.84 -17.30
C LEU A 256 -3.14 -5.43 -17.96
N VAL A 257 -4.25 -5.66 -17.28
CA VAL A 257 -5.60 -5.23 -17.68
C VAL A 257 -6.14 -4.32 -16.58
N PRO A 258 -6.06 -2.99 -16.73
CA PRO A 258 -6.70 -2.07 -15.81
C PRO A 258 -8.23 -2.17 -15.88
N GLY A 259 -8.91 -2.01 -14.75
CA GLY A 259 -10.36 -2.05 -14.65
C GLY A 259 -11.06 -0.91 -15.40
N ALA A 260 -12.34 -1.14 -15.70
CA ALA A 260 -13.29 -0.14 -16.18
C ALA A 260 -14.59 -0.39 -15.45
N GLY A 261 -14.75 0.27 -14.32
CA GLY A 261 -15.89 0.05 -13.44
C GLY A 261 -17.23 0.36 -14.10
N PRO A 262 -18.30 -0.37 -13.72
CA PRO A 262 -19.65 0.00 -14.11
C PRO A 262 -20.09 1.28 -13.38
N ASP A 263 -21.03 2.00 -13.99
CA ASP A 263 -21.57 3.24 -13.41
C ASP A 263 -22.75 3.00 -12.44
N ASN A 264 -23.06 1.74 -12.11
CA ASN A 264 -24.19 1.39 -11.24
C ASN A 264 -23.85 0.29 -10.23
N LEU A 265 -24.59 0.23 -9.12
CA LEU A 265 -24.37 -0.68 -7.99
C LEU A 265 -24.79 -2.14 -8.24
N THR A 266 -25.43 -2.46 -9.36
CA THR A 266 -25.98 -3.79 -9.64
C THR A 266 -25.22 -4.56 -10.70
N THR A 267 -24.41 -3.88 -11.52
CA THR A 267 -23.61 -4.49 -12.58
C THR A 267 -22.22 -4.90 -12.05
N PRO A 268 -21.87 -6.19 -12.02
CA PRO A 268 -20.58 -6.63 -11.49
C PRO A 268 -19.39 -6.32 -12.40
N LEU A 269 -19.57 -6.31 -13.73
CA LEU A 269 -18.52 -6.04 -14.71
C LEU A 269 -19.09 -5.25 -15.88
N SER A 270 -18.46 -4.15 -16.24
CA SER A 270 -18.85 -3.30 -17.37
C SER A 270 -18.63 -3.97 -18.73
N GLY A 271 -19.28 -3.45 -19.77
CA GLY A 271 -19.03 -3.89 -21.14
C GLY A 271 -17.57 -3.66 -21.57
N GLU A 272 -17.00 -2.51 -21.19
CA GLU A 272 -15.59 -2.16 -21.41
C GLU A 272 -14.68 -3.16 -20.72
N GLY A 273 -14.91 -3.49 -19.44
CA GLY A 273 -14.16 -4.49 -18.70
C GLY A 273 -14.19 -5.86 -19.38
N MET A 274 -15.35 -6.28 -19.91
CA MET A 274 -15.45 -7.52 -20.68
C MET A 274 -14.62 -7.47 -21.98
N LEU A 275 -14.63 -6.34 -22.69
CA LEU A 275 -13.86 -6.18 -23.94
C LEU A 275 -12.36 -6.16 -23.69
N ARG A 276 -11.89 -5.49 -22.63
CA ARG A 276 -10.48 -5.52 -22.20
C ARG A 276 -10.04 -6.96 -21.85
N CYS A 277 -10.84 -7.70 -21.10
CA CYS A 277 -10.58 -9.12 -20.81
C CYS A 277 -10.49 -9.98 -22.08
N LYS A 278 -11.38 -9.79 -23.07
CA LYS A 278 -11.31 -10.51 -24.35
C LYS A 278 -10.04 -10.18 -25.13
N ALA A 279 -9.63 -8.91 -25.17
CA ALA A 279 -8.41 -8.47 -25.83
C ALA A 279 -7.18 -9.12 -25.16
N ALA A 280 -7.09 -9.09 -23.82
CA ALA A 280 -6.02 -9.71 -23.06
C ALA A 280 -5.95 -11.24 -23.25
N ALA A 281 -7.11 -11.91 -23.26
CA ALA A 281 -7.17 -13.36 -23.52
C ALA A 281 -6.61 -13.73 -24.89
N ARG A 282 -6.86 -12.93 -25.94
CA ARG A 282 -6.26 -13.15 -27.26
C ARG A 282 -4.73 -13.09 -27.20
N GLN A 283 -4.16 -12.11 -26.49
CA GLN A 283 -2.70 -11.98 -26.35
C GLN A 283 -2.12 -13.11 -25.52
N TYR A 284 -2.82 -13.55 -24.47
CA TYR A 284 -2.42 -14.72 -23.68
C TYR A 284 -2.37 -16.00 -24.54
N PHE A 285 -3.44 -16.31 -25.30
CA PHE A 285 -3.50 -17.48 -26.18
C PHE A 285 -2.53 -17.39 -27.37
N ALA A 286 -2.14 -16.18 -27.79
CA ALA A 286 -1.08 -15.95 -28.75
C ALA A 286 0.34 -16.14 -28.15
N GLY A 287 0.45 -16.55 -26.88
CA GLY A 287 1.72 -16.81 -26.23
C GLY A 287 2.54 -15.56 -25.88
N LYS A 288 1.92 -14.39 -25.79
CA LYS A 288 2.63 -13.13 -25.51
C LYS A 288 3.14 -13.05 -24.06
N ALA A 289 2.41 -13.59 -23.10
CA ALA A 289 2.81 -13.65 -21.70
C ALA A 289 2.20 -14.88 -20.99
N PRO A 290 2.84 -15.38 -19.92
CA PRO A 290 2.35 -16.54 -19.16
C PRO A 290 1.26 -16.20 -18.14
N PHE A 291 1.03 -14.91 -17.84
CA PHE A 291 0.07 -14.41 -16.86
C PHE A 291 -0.71 -13.20 -17.38
N ILE A 292 -1.94 -13.05 -16.86
CA ILE A 292 -2.73 -11.83 -16.94
C ILE A 292 -2.90 -11.31 -15.51
N VAL A 293 -2.55 -10.05 -15.26
CA VAL A 293 -2.86 -9.29 -14.05
C VAL A 293 -4.08 -8.43 -14.35
N VAL A 294 -5.17 -8.65 -13.64
CA VAL A 294 -6.35 -7.79 -13.67
C VAL A 294 -6.33 -6.88 -12.45
N SER A 295 -6.44 -5.56 -12.64
CA SER A 295 -6.23 -4.58 -11.60
C SER A 295 -7.43 -3.63 -11.47
N GLY A 296 -7.93 -3.46 -10.25
CA GLY A 296 -9.00 -2.55 -9.88
C GLY A 296 -9.72 -2.99 -8.62
N GLY A 297 -9.99 -2.01 -7.75
CA GLY A 297 -10.62 -2.20 -6.44
C GLY A 297 -12.15 -2.09 -6.44
N ASN A 298 -12.70 -1.83 -5.25
CA ASN A 298 -14.12 -1.50 -5.04
C ASN A 298 -14.32 0.01 -5.19
N VAL A 299 -14.27 0.55 -6.42
CA VAL A 299 -14.14 1.99 -6.65
C VAL A 299 -15.41 2.63 -7.21
N HIS A 300 -15.92 2.11 -8.29
CA HIS A 300 -17.07 2.70 -9.00
C HIS A 300 -18.28 1.77 -9.04
N PRO A 301 -19.46 2.30 -8.74
CA PRO A 301 -19.74 3.58 -8.10
C PRO A 301 -19.34 3.58 -6.61
N TYR A 302 -19.36 4.74 -5.95
CA TYR A 302 -19.06 4.88 -4.52
C TYR A 302 -19.68 3.77 -3.66
N LYS A 303 -18.87 3.11 -2.81
CA LYS A 303 -19.27 1.97 -1.97
C LYS A 303 -19.87 0.79 -2.72
N THR A 304 -19.43 0.54 -3.95
CA THR A 304 -19.82 -0.68 -4.66
C THR A 304 -19.31 -1.93 -3.91
N LYS A 305 -20.12 -2.99 -3.92
CA LYS A 305 -19.74 -4.30 -3.38
C LYS A 305 -18.89 -5.13 -4.36
N PHE A 306 -18.80 -4.71 -5.61
CA PHE A 306 -18.07 -5.42 -6.64
C PHE A 306 -16.63 -4.92 -6.73
N ASN A 307 -15.69 -5.85 -6.71
CA ASN A 307 -14.28 -5.58 -6.93
C ASN A 307 -13.94 -5.86 -8.39
N GLU A 308 -13.43 -4.85 -9.10
CA GLU A 308 -13.19 -4.94 -10.54
C GLU A 308 -12.26 -6.11 -10.92
N ALA A 309 -11.15 -6.28 -10.20
CA ALA A 309 -10.19 -7.36 -10.46
C ALA A 309 -10.83 -8.74 -10.23
N VAL A 310 -11.65 -8.90 -9.20
CA VAL A 310 -12.36 -10.15 -8.91
C VAL A 310 -13.36 -10.47 -10.01
N GLU A 311 -14.14 -9.51 -10.48
CA GLU A 311 -15.12 -9.73 -11.50
C GLU A 311 -14.49 -10.00 -12.88
N MET A 312 -13.41 -9.30 -13.23
CA MET A 312 -12.61 -9.59 -14.42
C MET A 312 -12.01 -11.01 -14.37
N ARG A 313 -11.45 -11.44 -13.22
CA ARG A 313 -10.94 -12.80 -13.04
C ARG A 313 -12.02 -13.85 -13.23
N LYS A 314 -13.19 -13.66 -12.64
CA LYS A 314 -14.36 -14.57 -12.84
C LYS A 314 -14.69 -14.69 -14.32
N TYR A 315 -14.73 -13.57 -15.05
CA TYR A 315 -15.02 -13.54 -16.48
C TYR A 315 -13.95 -14.28 -17.31
N LEU A 316 -12.65 -14.00 -17.05
CA LEU A 316 -11.53 -14.67 -17.74
C LEU A 316 -11.57 -16.19 -17.55
N ILE A 317 -11.81 -16.68 -16.33
CA ILE A 317 -11.82 -18.11 -16.01
C ILE A 317 -13.11 -18.77 -16.54
N ALA A 318 -14.26 -18.25 -16.14
CA ALA A 318 -15.54 -18.93 -16.41
C ALA A 318 -15.99 -18.82 -17.86
N LYS A 319 -15.78 -17.66 -18.50
CA LYS A 319 -16.24 -17.39 -19.88
C LYS A 319 -15.18 -17.58 -20.94
N LEU A 320 -13.93 -17.13 -20.64
CA LEU A 320 -12.84 -17.16 -21.62
C LEU A 320 -11.90 -18.37 -21.43
N ARG A 321 -12.17 -19.23 -20.41
CA ARG A 321 -11.49 -20.51 -20.18
C ARG A 321 -10.00 -20.40 -19.90
N LEU A 322 -9.54 -19.28 -19.34
CA LEU A 322 -8.18 -19.20 -18.86
C LEU A 322 -8.00 -20.07 -17.61
N PRO A 323 -6.84 -20.71 -17.42
CA PRO A 323 -6.56 -21.44 -16.19
C PRO A 323 -6.38 -20.44 -15.02
N ALA A 324 -6.87 -20.79 -13.84
CA ALA A 324 -6.77 -19.95 -12.64
C ALA A 324 -5.31 -19.60 -12.29
N SER A 325 -4.36 -20.49 -12.63
CA SER A 325 -2.91 -20.28 -12.45
C SER A 325 -2.29 -19.29 -13.44
N ALA A 326 -3.05 -18.76 -14.39
CA ALA A 326 -2.60 -17.72 -15.30
C ALA A 326 -3.20 -16.33 -14.98
N VAL A 327 -4.13 -16.24 -14.02
CA VAL A 327 -4.82 -14.98 -13.70
C VAL A 327 -4.48 -14.54 -12.29
N ILE A 328 -3.88 -13.36 -12.17
CA ILE A 328 -3.51 -12.69 -10.93
C ILE A 328 -4.49 -11.53 -10.73
N ILE A 329 -5.04 -11.37 -9.52
CA ILE A 329 -5.80 -10.17 -9.17
C ILE A 329 -4.91 -9.17 -8.44
N GLU A 330 -5.07 -7.92 -8.78
CA GLU A 330 -4.65 -6.73 -8.03
C GLU A 330 -5.93 -5.97 -7.61
N PRO A 331 -6.45 -6.20 -6.39
CA PRO A 331 -7.80 -5.80 -6.02
C PRO A 331 -7.88 -4.47 -5.27
N HIS A 332 -6.81 -3.67 -5.22
CA HIS A 332 -6.74 -2.46 -4.41
C HIS A 332 -6.72 -1.16 -5.22
N ALA A 333 -6.25 -1.19 -6.48
CA ALA A 333 -6.09 0.02 -7.29
C ALA A 333 -7.38 0.83 -7.39
N ARG A 334 -7.26 2.13 -7.17
CA ARG A 334 -8.37 3.08 -7.17
C ARG A 334 -8.38 4.00 -8.40
N HIS A 335 -7.24 4.10 -9.08
CA HIS A 335 -7.00 4.97 -10.24
C HIS A 335 -6.08 4.28 -11.25
N THR A 336 -6.00 4.83 -12.47
CA THR A 336 -5.09 4.29 -13.48
C THR A 336 -3.61 4.40 -13.05
N THR A 337 -3.25 5.45 -12.30
CA THR A 337 -1.91 5.61 -11.70
C THR A 337 -1.59 4.44 -10.76
N THR A 338 -2.53 4.05 -9.90
CA THR A 338 -2.34 2.97 -8.94
C THR A 338 -2.51 1.59 -9.56
N ASN A 339 -3.22 1.42 -10.70
CA ASN A 339 -3.17 0.16 -11.45
C ASN A 339 -1.73 -0.20 -11.85
N LEU A 340 -0.96 0.75 -12.39
CA LEU A 340 0.41 0.51 -12.80
C LEU A 340 1.37 0.41 -11.60
N ARG A 341 1.15 1.21 -10.54
CA ARG A 341 1.92 1.13 -9.31
C ARG A 341 1.79 -0.24 -8.65
N ASN A 342 0.57 -0.70 -8.47
CA ASN A 342 0.29 -1.94 -7.75
C ASN A 342 0.69 -3.16 -8.58
N ASP A 343 0.53 -3.11 -9.90
CA ASP A 343 1.05 -4.14 -10.79
C ASP A 343 2.58 -4.27 -10.67
N ALA A 344 3.32 -3.16 -10.67
CA ALA A 344 4.76 -3.16 -10.44
C ALA A 344 5.13 -3.75 -9.07
N ARG A 345 4.35 -3.46 -8.01
CA ARG A 345 4.50 -4.07 -6.68
C ARG A 345 4.32 -5.58 -6.71
N LEU A 346 3.26 -6.08 -7.38
CA LEU A 346 3.02 -7.51 -7.51
C LEU A 346 4.13 -8.20 -8.32
N ALA A 347 4.53 -7.63 -9.46
CA ALA A 347 5.63 -8.15 -10.26
C ALA A 347 6.91 -8.30 -9.43
N PHE A 348 7.26 -7.29 -8.62
CA PHE A 348 8.40 -7.34 -7.71
C PHE A 348 8.25 -8.42 -6.63
N ARG A 349 7.12 -8.37 -5.88
CA ARG A 349 6.89 -9.26 -4.72
C ARG A 349 6.74 -10.72 -5.10
N TYR A 350 6.25 -11.02 -6.29
CA TYR A 350 6.11 -12.39 -6.80
C TYR A 350 7.37 -12.89 -7.53
N GLY A 351 8.41 -12.05 -7.62
CA GLY A 351 9.69 -12.44 -8.21
C GLY A 351 9.66 -12.58 -9.73
N MET A 352 8.81 -11.83 -10.42
CA MET A 352 8.84 -11.74 -11.87
C MET A 352 10.08 -10.98 -12.34
N PRO A 353 10.63 -11.25 -13.55
CA PRO A 353 11.79 -10.52 -14.07
C PRO A 353 11.51 -9.02 -14.21
N PHE A 354 12.11 -8.20 -13.35
CA PHE A 354 11.84 -6.77 -13.27
C PHE A 354 12.52 -5.94 -14.38
N ASN A 355 13.46 -6.53 -15.08
CA ASN A 355 14.14 -5.96 -16.25
C ASN A 355 13.50 -6.32 -17.60
N LYS A 356 12.37 -7.05 -17.58
CA LYS A 356 11.62 -7.45 -18.76
C LYS A 356 10.28 -6.70 -18.80
N PRO A 357 9.78 -6.26 -19.98
CA PRO A 357 8.55 -5.50 -20.06
C PRO A 357 7.31 -6.33 -19.70
N GLY A 358 6.30 -5.66 -19.15
CA GLY A 358 4.90 -6.05 -19.18
C GLY A 358 4.18 -5.48 -20.40
N LEU A 359 3.00 -6.00 -20.70
CA LEU A 359 2.13 -5.54 -21.79
C LEU A 359 0.80 -5.02 -21.18
N ILE A 360 0.52 -3.73 -21.31
CA ILE A 360 -0.80 -3.18 -21.00
C ILE A 360 -1.73 -3.52 -22.18
N VAL A 361 -2.90 -4.10 -21.87
CA VAL A 361 -3.98 -4.33 -22.82
C VAL A 361 -5.26 -3.66 -22.28
N THR A 362 -5.72 -2.65 -22.98
CA THR A 362 -6.86 -1.81 -22.56
C THR A 362 -7.64 -1.30 -23.77
N ASP A 363 -8.50 -0.30 -23.62
CA ASP A 363 -9.12 0.43 -24.74
C ASP A 363 -8.25 1.61 -25.20
N LYS A 364 -8.66 2.19 -26.35
CA LYS A 364 -7.93 3.32 -26.94
C LYS A 364 -7.85 4.53 -25.99
N SER A 365 -8.97 4.89 -25.35
CA SER A 365 -9.04 6.08 -24.50
C SER A 365 -8.10 5.97 -23.30
N GLN A 366 -8.09 4.82 -22.62
CA GLN A 366 -7.19 4.61 -21.49
C GLN A 366 -5.74 4.45 -21.93
N ASN A 367 -5.46 3.89 -23.12
CA ASN A 367 -4.11 3.83 -23.67
C ASN A 367 -3.57 5.23 -23.95
N ASP A 368 -4.36 6.09 -24.61
CA ASP A 368 -4.00 7.49 -24.84
C ASP A 368 -3.79 8.26 -23.53
N PHE A 369 -4.59 7.97 -22.50
CA PHE A 369 -4.43 8.53 -21.17
C PHE A 369 -3.12 8.10 -20.51
N ILE A 370 -2.79 6.79 -20.52
CA ILE A 370 -1.55 6.24 -19.93
C ILE A 370 -0.30 6.82 -20.60
N MET A 371 -0.35 7.04 -21.92
CA MET A 371 0.77 7.65 -22.68
C MET A 371 1.15 9.07 -22.19
N ASN A 372 0.24 9.76 -21.52
CA ASN A 372 0.41 11.16 -21.05
C ASN A 372 0.25 11.27 -19.53
N MET A 373 0.32 10.17 -18.77
CA MET A 373 -0.05 10.11 -17.37
C MET A 373 1.10 10.49 -16.41
N ASP A 374 2.33 10.68 -16.89
CA ASP A 374 3.52 10.97 -16.08
C ASP A 374 3.32 12.18 -15.14
N LYS A 375 2.78 13.29 -15.65
CA LYS A 375 2.49 14.48 -14.83
C LYS A 375 1.47 14.21 -13.75
N ARG A 376 0.49 13.34 -14.04
CA ARG A 376 -0.52 12.93 -13.06
C ARG A 376 0.11 12.04 -11.99
N CYS A 377 0.95 11.09 -12.38
CA CYS A 377 1.71 10.28 -11.43
C CYS A 377 2.58 11.16 -10.50
N LEU A 378 3.28 12.14 -11.04
CA LEU A 378 4.07 13.09 -10.23
C LEU A 378 3.20 13.90 -9.26
N LYS A 379 1.99 14.28 -9.65
CA LYS A 379 1.07 15.03 -8.79
C LYS A 379 0.45 14.15 -7.70
N GLU A 380 0.06 12.91 -8.04
CA GLU A 380 -0.69 12.01 -7.16
C GLU A 380 0.24 11.17 -6.26
N LEU A 381 1.36 10.69 -6.81
CA LEU A 381 2.27 9.76 -6.14
C LEU A 381 3.62 10.39 -5.77
N ASN A 382 3.93 11.58 -6.25
CA ASN A 382 5.25 12.22 -6.23
C ASN A 382 6.33 11.50 -7.06
N TYR A 383 5.98 10.47 -7.82
CA TYR A 383 6.88 9.71 -8.71
C TYR A 383 6.10 9.04 -9.84
N VAL A 384 6.84 8.55 -10.85
CA VAL A 384 6.28 7.70 -11.91
C VAL A 384 6.65 6.24 -11.58
N PRO A 385 5.67 5.32 -11.40
CA PRO A 385 5.93 3.94 -10.98
C PRO A 385 6.36 3.01 -12.12
N TYR A 386 6.46 3.51 -13.34
CA TYR A 386 6.78 2.75 -14.55
C TYR A 386 7.61 3.59 -15.54
N LYS A 387 8.18 2.91 -16.52
CA LYS A 387 8.73 3.52 -17.74
C LYS A 387 7.98 2.95 -18.93
N LEU A 388 7.45 3.78 -19.79
CA LEU A 388 6.78 3.33 -21.02
C LEU A 388 7.79 2.75 -22.02
N GLY A 389 7.38 1.68 -22.71
CA GLY A 389 8.05 1.11 -23.84
C GLY A 389 7.41 1.53 -25.17
N LYS A 390 7.27 0.59 -26.10
CA LYS A 390 6.67 0.85 -27.42
C LYS A 390 5.15 0.79 -27.35
N ARG A 391 4.46 1.73 -27.97
CA ARG A 391 3.06 1.59 -28.32
C ARG A 391 2.95 0.65 -29.50
N LEU A 392 2.29 -0.49 -29.34
CA LEU A 392 2.16 -1.53 -30.36
C LEU A 392 0.91 -1.35 -31.21
N SER A 393 -0.16 -0.83 -30.58
CA SER A 393 -1.43 -0.54 -31.22
C SER A 393 -2.18 0.55 -30.41
N GLU A 394 -3.42 0.87 -30.82
CA GLU A 394 -4.26 1.76 -30.03
C GLU A 394 -4.69 1.18 -28.69
N THR A 395 -4.55 -0.12 -28.49
CA THR A 395 -5.00 -0.84 -27.28
C THR A 395 -3.89 -1.62 -26.58
N GLU A 396 -2.64 -1.51 -27.06
CA GLU A 396 -1.50 -2.28 -26.54
C GLU A 396 -0.27 -1.38 -26.37
N LEU A 397 0.32 -1.43 -25.16
CA LEU A 397 1.44 -0.59 -24.76
C LEU A 397 2.42 -1.37 -23.87
N GLU A 398 3.71 -1.35 -24.22
CA GLU A 398 4.76 -1.90 -23.38
C GLU A 398 5.06 -0.96 -22.21
N PHE A 399 5.38 -1.55 -21.06
CA PHE A 399 5.87 -0.81 -19.90
C PHE A 399 6.91 -1.62 -19.11
N PHE A 400 7.77 -0.93 -18.39
CA PHE A 400 8.73 -1.51 -17.47
C PHE A 400 8.38 -1.05 -16.06
N PRO A 401 8.22 -1.97 -15.08
CA PRO A 401 7.98 -1.59 -13.70
C PRO A 401 9.21 -0.92 -13.09
N LEU A 402 9.01 0.03 -12.18
CA LEU A 402 10.07 0.72 -11.45
C LEU A 402 9.96 0.44 -9.95
N ILE A 403 11.11 0.42 -9.28
CA ILE A 403 11.21 0.13 -7.85
C ILE A 403 10.56 1.21 -6.98
N SER A 404 10.44 2.44 -7.48
CA SER A 404 9.68 3.52 -6.83
C SER A 404 8.24 3.12 -6.48
N ALA A 405 7.66 2.18 -7.22
CA ALA A 405 6.33 1.65 -6.96
C ALA A 405 6.14 1.03 -5.57
N LEU A 406 7.23 0.63 -4.89
CA LEU A 406 7.14 0.02 -3.55
C LEU A 406 6.83 1.03 -2.44
N GLN A 407 7.07 2.33 -2.68
CA GLN A 407 6.81 3.41 -1.72
C GLN A 407 5.35 3.41 -1.26
N ILE A 408 5.11 3.49 0.05
CA ILE A 408 3.79 3.72 0.62
C ILE A 408 3.31 5.14 0.26
N ASP A 409 2.04 5.23 -0.13
CA ASP A 409 1.34 6.48 -0.37
C ASP A 409 0.57 6.88 0.90
N ALA A 410 1.07 7.89 1.60
CA ALA A 410 0.64 8.22 2.96
C ALA A 410 -0.74 8.91 3.04
N ASP A 411 -1.26 9.41 1.93
CA ASP A 411 -2.56 10.07 1.85
C ASP A 411 -3.61 9.32 1.00
N GLU A 412 -3.35 8.00 0.80
CA GLU A 412 -4.28 7.07 0.13
C GLU A 412 -4.54 5.81 0.99
N PRO A 413 -5.17 5.92 2.17
CA PRO A 413 -5.22 4.82 3.15
C PRO A 413 -5.96 3.56 2.69
N MET A 414 -6.71 3.60 1.60
CA MET A 414 -7.35 2.42 1.02
C MET A 414 -6.46 1.70 -0.01
N ASP A 415 -5.44 2.38 -0.54
CA ASP A 415 -4.47 1.85 -1.49
C ASP A 415 -3.11 2.55 -1.29
N PRO A 416 -2.48 2.33 -0.10
CA PRO A 416 -1.27 3.03 0.29
C PRO A 416 -0.03 2.63 -0.48
#